data_47ea8f633e187701cc0e0ec442a90b4b
#
_entry.id   47ea8f633e187701cc0e0ec442a90b4b
#
_cell.length_a   1.000
_cell.length_b   1.000
_cell.length_c   1.000
_cell.angle_alpha   90.00
_cell.angle_beta   90.00
_cell.angle_gamma   90.00
#
_symmetry.space_group_name_H-M   'P 1'
#
loop_
_entity.id
_entity.type
_entity.pdbx_description
1 polymer ?
#
loop_
_entity_poly.entity_id
_entity_poly.type
_entity_poly.pdbx_seq_one_letter_code
_entity_poly.pdbx_strand_id
1 'polypeptide(L)'
;VEQMDGEVIYAIAHALVQQYKTQGQSEIVIGYDARLSSPYFAKIIEDVFRTQNFKVKTLDCCSTPQMYFAARETQGNGIMVTASHNPISDNGIKWIVLFEPPCPDKIQQVAQDANQFIKNQKDPFKVQTELIFDVKKSQYNHVINLELCQSYQKAMLEDIQLKRPFKVVLDGLNGSAGACAALVLKKMGCEVIALRCQANGHFPDHAPDPSQSAHLGKMKQQIMLHQADLGIALDGDGDRVVLMDETGKIISADRLLSLFAQMCLQSHPGQEIVFDVKCSTMVGQIIKKMGGKPHMLRTGSSFLRQYLRKSKGRAVFGGEYAGHYVFNDGRGFGYDDGLYAALRVMEYLSEKPSQSLSQLMSAFPERF
;
A
#
# COMPACT_ATOMS: atom_id res chain seq x y z
N VAL A 1 -15.77 -19.48 4.77
CA VAL A 1 -15.22 -18.77 3.59
C VAL A 1 -14.64 -19.85 2.70
N GLU A 2 -15.29 -20.14 1.58
CA GLU A 2 -14.76 -21.04 0.56
C GLU A 2 -13.43 -20.44 0.07
N GLN A 3 -12.43 -21.29 -0.04
CA GLN A 3 -11.07 -20.89 -0.45
C GLN A 3 -11.14 -20.31 -1.87
N MET A 4 -10.52 -19.14 -2.08
CA MET A 4 -10.31 -18.62 -3.44
C MET A 4 -9.43 -19.63 -4.20
N ASP A 5 -9.97 -20.19 -5.26
CA ASP A 5 -9.29 -21.09 -6.17
C ASP A 5 -9.25 -20.53 -7.60
N GLY A 6 -8.66 -21.26 -8.53
CA GLY A 6 -8.52 -20.82 -9.90
C GLY A 6 -9.85 -20.58 -10.62
N GLU A 7 -10.91 -21.34 -10.31
CA GLU A 7 -12.22 -21.21 -10.92
C GLU A 7 -12.90 -19.90 -10.47
N VAL A 8 -12.85 -19.61 -9.18
CA VAL A 8 -13.37 -18.36 -8.61
C VAL A 8 -12.63 -17.16 -9.19
N ILE A 9 -11.30 -17.21 -9.27
CA ILE A 9 -10.48 -16.14 -9.87
C ILE A 9 -10.83 -15.92 -11.34
N TYR A 10 -11.01 -17.01 -12.11
CA TYR A 10 -11.41 -16.95 -13.51
C TYR A 10 -12.76 -16.25 -13.69
N ALA A 11 -13.74 -16.62 -12.87
CA ALA A 11 -15.06 -15.98 -12.90
C ALA A 11 -15.00 -14.49 -12.51
N ILE A 12 -14.23 -14.16 -11.46
CA ILE A 12 -14.03 -12.76 -11.04
C ILE A 12 -13.34 -11.95 -12.16
N ALA A 13 -12.34 -12.54 -12.85
CA ALA A 13 -11.66 -11.88 -13.96
C ALA A 13 -12.62 -11.54 -15.10
N HIS A 14 -13.54 -12.45 -15.46
CA HIS A 14 -14.58 -12.18 -16.45
C HIS A 14 -15.54 -11.06 -16.03
N ALA A 15 -15.94 -11.05 -14.76
CA ALA A 15 -16.79 -9.97 -14.21
C ALA A 15 -16.05 -8.61 -14.22
N LEU A 16 -14.77 -8.60 -13.86
CA LEU A 16 -13.93 -7.39 -13.92
C LEU A 16 -13.79 -6.87 -15.35
N VAL A 17 -13.54 -7.75 -16.33
CA VAL A 17 -13.50 -7.35 -17.76
C VAL A 17 -14.74 -6.57 -18.16
N GLN A 18 -15.92 -7.01 -17.72
CA GLN A 18 -17.16 -6.27 -18.02
C GLN A 18 -17.17 -4.89 -17.37
N GLN A 19 -16.71 -4.75 -16.13
CA GLN A 19 -16.60 -3.43 -15.49
C GLN A 19 -15.68 -2.47 -16.27
N TYR A 20 -14.52 -2.94 -16.72
CA TYR A 20 -13.61 -2.12 -17.52
C TYR A 20 -14.20 -1.77 -18.90
N LYS A 21 -14.82 -2.74 -19.58
CA LYS A 21 -15.47 -2.51 -20.89
C LYS A 21 -16.62 -1.50 -20.80
N THR A 22 -17.44 -1.55 -19.79
CA THR A 22 -18.55 -0.58 -19.57
C THR A 22 -18.05 0.84 -19.36
N GLN A 23 -16.79 1.02 -18.94
CA GLN A 23 -16.12 2.32 -18.82
C GLN A 23 -15.29 2.67 -20.06
N GLY A 24 -15.42 1.91 -21.16
CA GLY A 24 -14.67 2.13 -22.40
C GLY A 24 -13.18 1.83 -22.30
N GLN A 25 -12.74 1.04 -21.33
CA GLN A 25 -11.33 0.76 -21.09
C GLN A 25 -10.88 -0.49 -21.86
N SER A 26 -9.63 -0.47 -22.34
CA SER A 26 -9.01 -1.56 -23.12
C SER A 26 -7.54 -1.82 -22.75
N GLU A 27 -6.99 -1.08 -21.80
CA GLU A 27 -5.61 -1.22 -21.32
C GLU A 27 -5.58 -1.34 -19.81
N ILE A 28 -4.68 -2.17 -19.27
CA ILE A 28 -4.59 -2.44 -17.83
C ILE A 28 -3.18 -2.86 -17.43
N VAL A 29 -2.77 -2.51 -16.21
CA VAL A 29 -1.61 -3.10 -15.55
C VAL A 29 -2.07 -4.16 -14.55
N ILE A 30 -1.31 -5.26 -14.42
CA ILE A 30 -1.59 -6.34 -13.46
C ILE A 30 -0.31 -6.62 -12.68
N GLY A 31 -0.39 -6.53 -11.36
CA GLY A 31 0.68 -6.88 -10.44
C GLY A 31 0.21 -7.85 -9.35
N TYR A 32 1.16 -8.37 -8.59
CA TYR A 32 0.87 -9.29 -7.50
C TYR A 32 1.87 -9.14 -6.34
N ASP A 33 1.45 -9.52 -5.12
CA ASP A 33 2.27 -9.49 -3.92
C ASP A 33 3.14 -10.77 -3.76
N ALA A 34 3.85 -10.87 -2.64
CA ALA A 34 4.76 -11.97 -2.34
C ALA A 34 4.07 -13.33 -2.07
N ARG A 35 2.75 -13.41 -1.96
CA ARG A 35 2.03 -14.65 -1.61
C ARG A 35 2.20 -15.72 -2.67
N LEU A 36 2.31 -16.99 -2.23
CA LEU A 36 2.59 -18.11 -3.14
C LEU A 36 1.53 -18.30 -4.22
N SER A 37 0.25 -18.02 -3.93
CA SER A 37 -0.84 -18.13 -4.90
C SER A 37 -0.98 -16.91 -5.81
N SER A 38 -0.36 -15.78 -5.47
CA SER A 38 -0.55 -14.52 -6.20
C SER A 38 -0.09 -14.55 -7.66
N PRO A 39 1.07 -15.14 -8.02
CA PRO A 39 1.48 -15.26 -9.42
C PRO A 39 0.49 -16.08 -10.27
N TYR A 40 -0.03 -17.18 -9.70
CA TYR A 40 -1.00 -18.04 -10.37
C TYR A 40 -2.33 -17.29 -10.62
N PHE A 41 -2.84 -16.61 -9.62
CA PHE A 41 -4.06 -15.83 -9.78
C PHE A 41 -3.88 -14.66 -10.74
N ALA A 42 -2.75 -13.96 -10.68
CA ALA A 42 -2.43 -12.89 -11.63
C ALA A 42 -2.37 -13.41 -13.06
N LYS A 43 -1.79 -14.61 -13.29
CA LYS A 43 -1.74 -15.23 -14.61
C LYS A 43 -3.13 -15.57 -15.16
N ILE A 44 -4.03 -16.10 -14.33
CA ILE A 44 -5.43 -16.35 -14.76
C ILE A 44 -6.10 -15.02 -15.19
N ILE A 45 -5.96 -13.97 -14.38
CA ILE A 45 -6.54 -12.66 -14.68
C ILE A 45 -5.95 -12.11 -15.99
N GLU A 46 -4.63 -12.17 -16.16
CA GLU A 46 -3.94 -11.73 -17.37
C GLU A 46 -4.49 -12.44 -18.62
N ASP A 47 -4.60 -13.78 -18.59
CA ASP A 47 -5.06 -14.58 -19.72
C ASP A 47 -6.51 -14.23 -20.08
N VAL A 48 -7.39 -14.07 -19.09
CA VAL A 48 -8.79 -13.63 -19.33
C VAL A 48 -8.82 -12.25 -19.99
N PHE A 49 -8.07 -11.28 -19.47
CA PHE A 49 -8.06 -9.93 -20.05
C PHE A 49 -7.50 -9.93 -21.47
N ARG A 50 -6.42 -10.68 -21.75
CA ARG A 50 -5.84 -10.82 -23.11
C ARG A 50 -6.82 -11.45 -24.09
N THR A 51 -7.52 -12.52 -23.70
CA THR A 51 -8.54 -13.17 -24.55
C THR A 51 -9.72 -12.25 -24.84
N GLN A 52 -9.94 -11.26 -24.00
CA GLN A 52 -10.97 -10.22 -24.16
C GLN A 52 -10.46 -8.95 -24.87
N ASN A 53 -9.30 -9.04 -25.55
CA ASN A 53 -8.64 -7.99 -26.34
C ASN A 53 -8.17 -6.78 -25.52
N PHE A 54 -7.82 -6.96 -24.24
CA PHE A 54 -7.14 -5.94 -23.48
C PHE A 54 -5.63 -5.95 -23.75
N LYS A 55 -5.06 -4.76 -23.83
CA LYS A 55 -3.61 -4.60 -23.75
C LYS A 55 -3.18 -4.68 -22.28
N VAL A 56 -2.51 -5.76 -21.92
CA VAL A 56 -2.10 -6.04 -20.53
C VAL A 56 -0.60 -5.82 -20.39
N LYS A 57 -0.21 -4.96 -19.45
CA LYS A 57 1.16 -4.80 -18.98
C LYS A 57 1.30 -5.54 -17.64
N THR A 58 2.11 -6.59 -17.60
CA THR A 58 2.39 -7.36 -16.38
C THR A 58 3.49 -6.65 -15.58
N LEU A 59 3.29 -6.51 -14.28
CA LEU A 59 4.21 -5.82 -13.38
C LEU A 59 5.06 -6.78 -12.54
N ASP A 60 4.78 -8.09 -12.60
CA ASP A 60 5.36 -9.11 -11.73
C ASP A 60 5.12 -8.81 -10.24
N CYS A 61 6.03 -9.27 -9.36
CA CYS A 61 5.93 -9.01 -7.93
C CYS A 61 6.25 -7.55 -7.64
N CYS A 62 5.25 -6.83 -7.16
CA CYS A 62 5.38 -5.41 -6.83
C CYS A 62 4.49 -5.03 -5.64
N SER A 63 4.65 -3.84 -5.11
CA SER A 63 3.74 -3.29 -4.10
C SER A 63 2.46 -2.71 -4.72
N THR A 64 1.41 -2.61 -3.92
CA THR A 64 0.17 -1.93 -4.34
C THR A 64 0.42 -0.48 -4.79
N PRO A 65 1.23 0.35 -4.07
CA PRO A 65 1.62 1.68 -4.57
C PRO A 65 2.32 1.66 -5.93
N GLN A 66 3.18 0.67 -6.18
CA GLN A 66 3.84 0.54 -7.49
C GLN A 66 2.84 0.19 -8.60
N MET A 67 1.83 -0.63 -8.31
CA MET A 67 0.74 -0.89 -9.26
C MET A 67 -0.05 0.39 -9.56
N TYR A 68 -0.41 1.17 -8.54
CA TYR A 68 -1.07 2.46 -8.75
C TYR A 68 -0.21 3.43 -9.55
N PHE A 69 1.10 3.45 -9.30
CA PHE A 69 2.05 4.26 -10.06
C PHE A 69 2.09 3.86 -11.53
N ALA A 70 2.20 2.57 -11.83
CA ALA A 70 2.22 2.04 -13.19
C ALA A 70 0.89 2.24 -13.94
N ALA A 71 -0.24 2.22 -13.23
CA ALA A 71 -1.57 2.43 -13.81
C ALA A 71 -1.73 3.79 -14.51
N ARG A 72 -0.86 4.76 -14.24
CA ARG A 72 -0.83 6.05 -14.97
C ARG A 72 -0.57 5.85 -16.47
N GLU A 73 0.10 4.79 -16.86
CA GLU A 73 0.37 4.45 -18.24
C GLU A 73 -0.85 3.84 -18.96
N THR A 74 -1.85 3.39 -18.21
CA THR A 74 -3.08 2.75 -18.68
C THR A 74 -4.33 3.54 -18.25
N GLN A 75 -4.25 4.85 -18.23
CA GLN A 75 -5.34 5.76 -17.86
C GLN A 75 -5.91 5.51 -16.43
N GLY A 76 -5.13 4.93 -15.55
CA GLY A 76 -5.56 4.63 -14.19
C GLY A 76 -6.28 3.30 -14.04
N ASN A 77 -5.97 2.32 -14.90
CA ASN A 77 -6.54 0.99 -14.85
C ASN A 77 -5.51 -0.01 -14.31
N GLY A 78 -5.83 -0.68 -13.23
CA GLY A 78 -4.91 -1.64 -12.63
C GLY A 78 -5.59 -2.66 -11.74
N ILE A 79 -4.97 -3.83 -11.65
CA ILE A 79 -5.34 -4.93 -10.75
C ILE A 79 -4.10 -5.33 -9.95
N MET A 80 -4.31 -5.56 -8.66
CA MET A 80 -3.31 -6.09 -7.74
C MET A 80 -3.86 -7.34 -7.07
N VAL A 81 -3.15 -8.45 -7.21
CA VAL A 81 -3.46 -9.70 -6.49
C VAL A 81 -2.73 -9.66 -5.16
N THR A 82 -3.48 -9.49 -4.08
CA THR A 82 -2.94 -9.34 -2.73
C THR A 82 -4.01 -9.53 -1.66
N ALA A 83 -3.62 -10.00 -0.50
CA ALA A 83 -4.41 -9.92 0.73
C ALA A 83 -3.72 -9.04 1.79
N SER A 84 -2.78 -8.15 1.38
CA SER A 84 -2.12 -7.18 2.25
C SER A 84 -1.50 -7.84 3.49
N HIS A 85 -1.94 -7.47 4.68
CA HIS A 85 -1.45 -7.93 5.98
C HIS A 85 -2.13 -9.21 6.50
N ASN A 86 -3.09 -9.77 5.75
CA ASN A 86 -3.84 -10.97 6.16
C ASN A 86 -2.94 -12.20 6.34
N PRO A 87 -3.42 -13.27 7.00
CA PRO A 87 -2.71 -14.54 7.11
C PRO A 87 -2.23 -15.09 5.75
N ILE A 88 -1.24 -15.98 5.79
CA ILE A 88 -0.57 -16.55 4.60
C ILE A 88 -1.54 -17.27 3.66
N SER A 89 -2.56 -17.92 4.23
CA SER A 89 -3.59 -18.67 3.49
C SER A 89 -4.53 -17.80 2.68
N ASP A 90 -4.61 -16.52 3.02
CA ASP A 90 -5.56 -15.60 2.39
C ASP A 90 -4.98 -15.02 1.10
N ASN A 91 -5.85 -14.72 0.16
CA ASN A 91 -5.51 -13.91 -1.00
C ASN A 91 -6.73 -13.06 -1.41
N GLY A 92 -6.52 -12.11 -2.31
CA GLY A 92 -7.56 -11.19 -2.73
C GLY A 92 -7.19 -10.42 -3.99
N ILE A 93 -8.10 -9.55 -4.40
CA ILE A 93 -7.92 -8.70 -5.57
C ILE A 93 -8.30 -7.26 -5.20
N LYS A 94 -7.35 -6.34 -5.37
CA LYS A 94 -7.61 -4.90 -5.41
C LYS A 94 -7.65 -4.46 -6.87
N TRP A 95 -8.53 -3.52 -7.23
CA TRP A 95 -8.53 -2.95 -8.57
C TRP A 95 -8.91 -1.49 -8.58
N ILE A 96 -8.54 -0.81 -9.62
CA ILE A 96 -8.92 0.57 -9.91
C ILE A 96 -9.33 0.69 -11.38
N VAL A 97 -10.34 1.50 -11.64
CA VAL A 97 -10.76 1.89 -12.98
C VAL A 97 -10.72 3.42 -13.06
N LEU A 98 -9.95 3.98 -14.00
CA LEU A 98 -9.76 5.44 -14.12
C LEU A 98 -9.30 6.09 -12.80
N PHE A 99 -8.36 5.44 -12.10
CA PHE A 99 -7.85 5.81 -10.75
C PHE A 99 -8.86 5.69 -9.61
N GLU A 100 -10.11 5.28 -9.88
CA GLU A 100 -11.13 5.13 -8.86
C GLU A 100 -11.11 3.71 -8.28
N PRO A 101 -10.93 3.55 -6.97
CA PRO A 101 -11.15 2.27 -6.31
C PRO A 101 -12.65 1.94 -6.32
N PRO A 102 -13.04 0.64 -6.29
CA PRO A 102 -14.43 0.26 -6.31
C PRO A 102 -15.17 0.72 -5.06
N CYS A 103 -16.42 1.15 -5.23
CA CYS A 103 -17.37 1.28 -4.13
C CYS A 103 -17.96 -0.08 -3.77
N PRO A 104 -18.60 -0.23 -2.58
CA PRO A 104 -19.21 -1.49 -2.14
C PRO A 104 -20.17 -2.10 -3.16
N ASP A 105 -21.00 -1.29 -3.80
CA ASP A 105 -21.97 -1.76 -4.80
C ASP A 105 -21.28 -2.39 -6.01
N LYS A 106 -20.17 -1.81 -6.47
CA LYS A 106 -19.35 -2.39 -7.55
C LYS A 106 -18.70 -3.70 -7.15
N ILE A 107 -18.25 -3.82 -5.89
CA ILE A 107 -17.70 -5.07 -5.36
C ILE A 107 -18.78 -6.14 -5.33
N GLN A 108 -19.97 -5.81 -4.84
CA GLN A 108 -21.10 -6.74 -4.82
C GLN A 108 -21.54 -7.15 -6.23
N GLN A 109 -21.54 -6.22 -7.19
CA GLN A 109 -21.86 -6.51 -8.58
C GLN A 109 -20.86 -7.51 -9.18
N VAL A 110 -19.54 -7.31 -8.99
CA VAL A 110 -18.53 -8.28 -9.44
C VAL A 110 -18.75 -9.65 -8.83
N ALA A 111 -19.08 -9.74 -7.53
CA ALA A 111 -19.34 -11.00 -6.87
C ALA A 111 -20.60 -11.70 -7.43
N GLN A 112 -21.66 -10.96 -7.73
CA GLN A 112 -22.88 -11.49 -8.33
C GLN A 112 -22.63 -11.98 -9.76
N ASP A 113 -21.94 -11.20 -10.57
CA ASP A 113 -21.61 -11.53 -11.97
C ASP A 113 -20.71 -12.77 -12.04
N ALA A 114 -19.71 -12.88 -11.14
CA ALA A 114 -18.85 -14.04 -11.04
C ALA A 114 -19.63 -15.30 -10.64
N ASN A 115 -20.52 -15.21 -9.65
CA ASN A 115 -21.36 -16.33 -9.24
C ASN A 115 -22.32 -16.77 -10.37
N GLN A 116 -22.87 -15.82 -11.12
CA GLN A 116 -23.71 -16.15 -12.27
C GLN A 116 -22.91 -16.80 -13.40
N PHE A 117 -21.69 -16.33 -13.62
CA PHE A 117 -20.76 -16.93 -14.59
C PHE A 117 -20.50 -18.39 -14.26
N ILE A 118 -20.15 -18.74 -13.01
CA ILE A 118 -19.93 -20.10 -12.55
C ILE A 118 -21.18 -20.99 -12.77
N LYS A 119 -22.36 -20.48 -12.40
CA LYS A 119 -23.62 -21.23 -12.57
C LYS A 119 -23.99 -21.52 -14.02
N ASN A 120 -23.59 -20.66 -14.96
CA ASN A 120 -23.93 -20.76 -16.36
C ASN A 120 -22.88 -21.56 -17.17
N GLN A 121 -21.72 -21.88 -16.59
CA GLN A 121 -20.72 -22.72 -17.23
C GLN A 121 -21.24 -24.17 -17.37
N LYS A 122 -21.32 -24.65 -18.62
CA LYS A 122 -21.71 -26.05 -18.93
C LYS A 122 -20.56 -27.05 -18.79
N ASP A 123 -19.33 -26.56 -18.92
CA ASP A 123 -18.10 -27.37 -18.76
C ASP A 123 -17.31 -26.85 -17.56
N PRO A 124 -16.84 -27.75 -16.68
CA PRO A 124 -15.95 -27.35 -15.60
C PRO A 124 -14.72 -26.67 -16.18
N PHE A 125 -14.28 -25.60 -15.50
CA PHE A 125 -13.08 -24.85 -15.85
C PHE A 125 -11.89 -25.81 -16.03
N LYS A 126 -11.54 -26.10 -17.26
CA LYS A 126 -10.28 -26.74 -17.61
C LYS A 126 -9.24 -25.63 -17.74
N VAL A 127 -8.64 -25.22 -16.60
CA VAL A 127 -7.28 -24.68 -16.68
C VAL A 127 -6.50 -25.71 -17.47
N GLN A 128 -5.80 -25.32 -18.53
CA GLN A 128 -4.82 -26.20 -19.15
C GLN A 128 -3.96 -26.77 -18.01
N THR A 129 -4.10 -28.06 -17.76
CA THR A 129 -3.62 -28.77 -16.57
C THR A 129 -2.10 -28.77 -16.43
N GLU A 130 -1.39 -28.16 -17.34
CA GLU A 130 0.06 -27.92 -17.27
C GLU A 130 0.46 -26.83 -16.27
N LEU A 131 -0.50 -26.04 -15.77
CA LEU A 131 -0.32 -25.08 -14.69
C LEU A 131 -0.92 -25.57 -13.36
N ILE A 132 -0.85 -26.87 -13.07
CA ILE A 132 -1.09 -27.35 -11.70
C ILE A 132 0.04 -26.78 -10.84
N PHE A 133 -0.29 -25.68 -10.23
CA PHE A 133 0.57 -24.97 -9.32
C PHE A 133 0.73 -25.82 -8.06
N ASP A 134 1.78 -26.61 -8.00
CA ASP A 134 2.18 -27.27 -6.77
C ASP A 134 2.76 -26.22 -5.83
N VAL A 135 1.88 -25.57 -5.05
CA VAL A 135 2.23 -24.55 -4.03
C VAL A 135 3.35 -25.05 -3.11
N LYS A 136 3.46 -26.38 -2.93
CA LYS A 136 4.50 -27.00 -2.09
C LYS A 136 5.87 -27.08 -2.78
N LYS A 137 5.92 -27.02 -4.11
CA LYS A 137 7.17 -27.13 -4.89
C LYS A 137 7.62 -25.83 -5.53
N SER A 138 6.80 -24.79 -5.52
CA SER A 138 7.14 -23.53 -6.15
C SER A 138 8.21 -22.78 -5.35
N GLN A 139 9.45 -22.96 -5.70
CA GLN A 139 10.52 -22.03 -5.38
C GLN A 139 10.38 -20.82 -6.31
N TYR A 140 9.33 -19.99 -6.12
CA TYR A 140 9.29 -18.71 -6.81
C TYR A 140 10.30 -17.76 -6.16
N ASN A 141 11.41 -17.58 -6.82
CA ASN A 141 12.17 -16.36 -6.65
C ASN A 141 11.31 -15.21 -7.21
N HIS A 142 10.64 -14.48 -6.33
CA HIS A 142 9.89 -13.28 -6.74
C HIS A 142 10.85 -12.30 -7.38
N VAL A 143 10.84 -12.26 -8.70
CA VAL A 143 11.65 -11.32 -9.47
C VAL A 143 10.98 -9.96 -9.35
N ILE A 144 11.71 -9.01 -8.78
CA ILE A 144 11.27 -7.61 -8.74
C ILE A 144 11.36 -7.06 -10.15
N ASN A 145 10.32 -6.38 -10.60
CA ASN A 145 10.37 -5.61 -11.83
C ASN A 145 11.30 -4.39 -11.65
N LEU A 146 12.53 -4.53 -12.12
CA LEU A 146 13.56 -3.50 -11.94
C LEU A 146 13.23 -2.19 -12.65
N GLU A 147 12.64 -2.25 -13.83
CA GLU A 147 12.24 -1.06 -14.60
C GLU A 147 11.16 -0.27 -13.85
N LEU A 148 10.14 -0.95 -13.35
CA LEU A 148 9.10 -0.34 -12.52
C LEU A 148 9.68 0.26 -11.25
N CYS A 149 10.57 -0.48 -10.57
CA CYS A 149 11.23 0.00 -9.35
C CYS A 149 12.08 1.26 -9.63
N GLN A 150 12.81 1.31 -10.73
CA GLN A 150 13.62 2.47 -11.11
C GLN A 150 12.74 3.69 -11.45
N SER A 151 11.65 3.50 -12.19
CA SER A 151 10.71 4.57 -12.52
C SER A 151 10.02 5.14 -11.29
N TYR A 152 9.57 4.26 -10.39
CA TYR A 152 8.98 4.64 -9.11
C TYR A 152 10.01 5.35 -8.20
N GLN A 153 11.24 4.83 -8.11
CA GLN A 153 12.35 5.46 -7.40
C GLN A 153 12.63 6.88 -7.90
N LYS A 154 12.69 7.05 -9.23
CA LYS A 154 12.91 8.36 -9.84
C LYS A 154 11.83 9.35 -9.41
N ALA A 155 10.57 8.95 -9.46
CA ALA A 155 9.45 9.80 -9.04
C ALA A 155 9.51 10.19 -7.54
N MET A 156 9.96 9.26 -6.67
CA MET A 156 10.18 9.56 -5.25
C MET A 156 11.30 10.58 -5.04
N LEU A 157 12.41 10.44 -5.77
CA LEU A 157 13.57 11.35 -5.69
C LEU A 157 13.27 12.75 -6.25
N GLU A 158 12.35 12.85 -7.21
CA GLU A 158 11.92 14.15 -7.76
C GLU A 158 11.05 14.93 -6.78
N ASP A 159 10.27 14.24 -5.95
CA ASP A 159 9.34 14.88 -5.00
C ASP A 159 9.96 15.08 -3.61
N ILE A 160 10.72 14.12 -3.10
CA ILE A 160 11.26 14.12 -1.73
C ILE A 160 12.72 14.59 -1.70
N GLN A 161 13.01 15.59 -0.86
CA GLN A 161 14.34 16.19 -0.72
C GLN A 161 14.83 16.10 0.73
N LEU A 162 15.68 15.09 1.02
CA LEU A 162 16.30 14.97 2.34
C LEU A 162 17.46 15.98 2.49
N LYS A 163 17.44 16.80 3.54
CA LYS A 163 18.51 17.78 3.85
C LYS A 163 19.69 17.15 4.60
N ARG A 164 19.53 15.94 5.12
CA ARG A 164 20.57 15.13 5.73
C ARG A 164 20.33 13.65 5.48
N PRO A 165 21.38 12.82 5.48
CA PRO A 165 21.17 11.37 5.46
C PRO A 165 20.58 10.87 6.78
N PHE A 166 19.98 9.67 6.74
CA PHE A 166 19.47 8.96 7.89
C PHE A 166 20.04 7.55 7.95
N LYS A 167 20.20 7.03 9.14
CA LYS A 167 20.38 5.60 9.38
C LYS A 167 19.01 5.00 9.69
N VAL A 168 18.55 4.10 8.85
CA VAL A 168 17.18 3.57 8.86
C VAL A 168 17.20 2.05 9.02
N VAL A 169 16.43 1.52 9.95
CA VAL A 169 16.06 0.11 9.96
C VAL A 169 14.78 -0.04 9.13
N LEU A 170 14.88 -0.69 7.98
CA LEU A 170 13.74 -0.98 7.12
C LEU A 170 13.32 -2.43 7.30
N ASP A 171 12.09 -2.65 7.70
CA ASP A 171 11.48 -3.98 7.83
C ASP A 171 10.40 -4.17 6.78
N GLY A 172 10.69 -4.98 5.78
CA GLY A 172 9.76 -5.30 4.69
C GLY A 172 8.78 -6.43 5.03
N LEU A 173 8.87 -7.04 6.20
CA LEU A 173 8.04 -8.16 6.67
C LEU A 173 7.88 -9.29 5.63
N ASN A 174 8.89 -9.51 4.80
CA ASN A 174 8.87 -10.42 3.65
C ASN A 174 7.79 -10.11 2.59
N GLY A 175 7.19 -8.92 2.64
CA GLY A 175 6.24 -8.43 1.66
C GLY A 175 6.89 -7.97 0.35
N SER A 176 6.08 -7.47 -0.57
CA SER A 176 6.50 -7.08 -1.92
C SER A 176 7.19 -5.72 -2.02
N ALA A 177 7.07 -4.85 -0.99
CA ALA A 177 7.59 -3.48 -1.03
C ALA A 177 9.07 -3.37 -0.59
N GLY A 178 9.56 -4.28 0.28
CA GLY A 178 10.79 -4.11 1.03
C GLY A 178 12.04 -3.88 0.18
N ALA A 179 12.21 -4.66 -0.88
CA ALA A 179 13.41 -4.57 -1.74
C ALA A 179 13.46 -3.23 -2.51
N CYS A 180 12.35 -2.79 -3.11
CA CYS A 180 12.29 -1.51 -3.80
C CYS A 180 12.46 -0.34 -2.81
N ALA A 181 11.83 -0.40 -1.63
CA ALA A 181 11.99 0.61 -0.58
C ALA A 181 13.44 0.76 -0.13
N ALA A 182 14.17 -0.35 0.03
CA ALA A 182 15.59 -0.32 0.38
C ALA A 182 16.43 0.38 -0.70
N LEU A 183 16.13 0.15 -1.99
CA LEU A 183 16.80 0.82 -3.11
C LEU A 183 16.51 2.32 -3.13
N VAL A 184 15.25 2.73 -2.89
CA VAL A 184 14.85 4.14 -2.81
C VAL A 184 15.63 4.85 -1.69
N LEU A 185 15.61 4.31 -0.46
CA LEU A 185 16.30 4.90 0.69
C LEU A 185 17.81 5.02 0.47
N LYS A 186 18.45 3.97 -0.06
CA LYS A 186 19.88 4.01 -0.39
C LYS A 186 20.21 5.09 -1.42
N LYS A 187 19.37 5.25 -2.44
CA LYS A 187 19.56 6.27 -3.47
C LYS A 187 19.39 7.69 -2.92
N MET A 188 18.59 7.86 -1.86
CA MET A 188 18.47 9.11 -1.11
C MET A 188 19.66 9.37 -0.15
N GLY A 189 20.67 8.51 -0.15
CA GLY A 189 21.86 8.66 0.70
C GLY A 189 21.71 8.08 2.11
N CYS A 190 20.65 7.32 2.39
CA CYS A 190 20.46 6.70 3.70
C CYS A 190 21.34 5.45 3.89
N GLU A 191 21.83 5.25 5.12
CA GLU A 191 22.36 3.97 5.57
C GLU A 191 21.17 3.07 5.94
N VAL A 192 20.99 1.93 5.25
CA VAL A 192 19.81 1.07 5.40
C VAL A 192 20.23 -0.27 6.00
N ILE A 193 19.69 -0.56 7.19
CA ILE A 193 19.70 -1.87 7.82
C ILE A 193 18.43 -2.57 7.37
N ALA A 194 18.55 -3.48 6.38
CA ALA A 194 17.40 -4.14 5.76
C ALA A 194 17.03 -5.43 6.51
N LEU A 195 15.80 -5.50 7.00
CA LEU A 195 15.21 -6.66 7.63
C LEU A 195 14.08 -7.18 6.74
N ARG A 196 14.05 -8.48 6.49
CA ARG A 196 12.95 -9.13 5.77
C ARG A 196 12.49 -8.37 4.51
N CYS A 197 13.43 -7.68 3.83
CA CYS A 197 13.15 -6.89 2.63
C CYS A 197 13.02 -7.73 1.36
N GLN A 198 13.44 -8.99 1.39
CA GLN A 198 13.23 -9.90 0.28
C GLN A 198 11.82 -10.49 0.35
N ALA A 199 11.09 -10.40 -0.74
CA ALA A 199 9.76 -10.98 -0.87
C ALA A 199 9.80 -12.50 -0.66
N ASN A 200 8.99 -13.02 0.27
CA ASN A 200 8.93 -14.43 0.58
C ASN A 200 7.51 -14.84 1.00
N GLY A 201 6.77 -15.49 0.12
CA GLY A 201 5.38 -15.87 0.33
C GLY A 201 5.14 -16.91 1.42
N HIS A 202 6.19 -17.48 2.00
CA HIS A 202 6.07 -18.34 3.19
C HIS A 202 5.95 -17.53 4.49
N PHE A 203 6.31 -16.25 4.49
CA PHE A 203 6.32 -15.39 5.68
C PHE A 203 6.82 -16.10 6.93
N PRO A 204 8.11 -16.54 6.96
CA PRO A 204 8.61 -17.53 7.91
C PRO A 204 8.53 -17.11 9.38
N ASP A 205 8.49 -15.82 9.65
CA ASP A 205 8.43 -15.31 11.03
C ASP A 205 6.97 -15.15 11.52
N HIS A 206 6.11 -14.55 10.72
CA HIS A 206 4.70 -14.22 11.03
C HIS A 206 4.02 -13.58 9.81
N ALA A 207 2.71 -13.39 9.86
CA ALA A 207 1.98 -12.62 8.85
C ALA A 207 2.57 -11.19 8.69
N PRO A 208 2.53 -10.61 7.47
CA PRO A 208 3.15 -9.32 7.18
C PRO A 208 2.31 -8.13 7.70
N ASP A 209 1.99 -8.15 8.98
CA ASP A 209 1.17 -7.14 9.67
C ASP A 209 2.01 -6.30 10.64
N PRO A 210 2.40 -5.06 10.29
CA PRO A 210 3.17 -4.19 11.16
C PRO A 210 2.34 -3.58 12.30
N SER A 211 1.02 -3.71 12.30
CA SER A 211 0.16 -3.23 13.39
C SER A 211 0.32 -4.06 14.67
N GLN A 212 0.81 -5.29 14.55
CA GLN A 212 1.09 -6.17 15.65
C GLN A 212 2.47 -5.84 16.24
N SER A 213 2.52 -5.24 17.42
CA SER A 213 3.77 -4.84 18.07
C SER A 213 4.76 -6.00 18.28
N ALA A 214 4.25 -7.22 18.48
CA ALA A 214 5.06 -8.43 18.60
C ALA A 214 5.88 -8.73 17.33
N HIS A 215 5.39 -8.34 16.14
CA HIS A 215 6.09 -8.53 14.87
C HIS A 215 7.31 -7.61 14.70
N LEU A 216 7.38 -6.52 15.46
CA LEU A 216 8.39 -5.47 15.32
C LEU A 216 9.57 -5.61 16.30
N GLY A 217 9.61 -6.69 17.09
CA GLY A 217 10.68 -6.90 18.07
C GLY A 217 12.09 -6.91 17.46
N LYS A 218 12.27 -7.55 16.30
CA LYS A 218 13.55 -7.55 15.55
C LYS A 218 13.93 -6.15 15.10
N MET A 219 12.98 -5.36 14.58
CA MET A 219 13.22 -3.97 14.16
C MET A 219 13.69 -3.12 15.34
N LYS A 220 13.02 -3.21 16.50
CA LYS A 220 13.44 -2.53 17.73
C LYS A 220 14.87 -2.89 18.14
N GLN A 221 15.21 -4.18 18.13
CA GLN A 221 16.55 -4.64 18.47
C GLN A 221 17.61 -4.04 17.54
N GLN A 222 17.34 -3.98 16.24
CA GLN A 222 18.27 -3.43 15.26
C GLN A 222 18.42 -1.90 15.37
N ILE A 223 17.34 -1.18 15.68
CA ILE A 223 17.40 0.26 15.96
C ILE A 223 18.37 0.54 17.10
N MET A 224 18.22 -0.18 18.22
CA MET A 224 19.07 -0.01 19.40
C MET A 224 20.52 -0.42 19.12
N LEU A 225 20.74 -1.54 18.41
CA LEU A 225 22.07 -2.07 18.09
C LEU A 225 22.86 -1.12 17.20
N HIS A 226 22.23 -0.58 16.17
CA HIS A 226 22.87 0.27 15.16
C HIS A 226 22.73 1.77 15.44
N GLN A 227 22.05 2.14 16.54
CA GLN A 227 21.76 3.55 16.85
C GLN A 227 21.11 4.25 15.64
N ALA A 228 20.08 3.59 15.06
CA ALA A 228 19.39 4.11 13.89
C ALA A 228 18.51 5.31 14.25
N ASP A 229 18.35 6.27 13.33
CA ASP A 229 17.48 7.44 13.52
C ASP A 229 16.01 7.07 13.61
N LEU A 230 15.59 6.01 12.90
CA LEU A 230 14.21 5.51 12.90
C LEU A 230 14.12 4.10 12.31
N GLY A 231 12.97 3.47 12.58
CA GLY A 231 12.53 2.23 11.94
C GLY A 231 11.31 2.47 11.06
N ILE A 232 11.26 1.80 9.90
CA ILE A 232 10.14 1.79 8.96
C ILE A 232 9.71 0.35 8.78
N ALA A 233 8.45 0.01 9.08
CA ALA A 233 7.86 -1.29 8.78
C ALA A 233 6.72 -1.13 7.77
N LEU A 234 6.78 -1.91 6.67
CA LEU A 234 5.78 -1.93 5.61
C LEU A 234 4.98 -3.22 5.69
N ASP A 235 3.69 -3.18 5.38
CA ASP A 235 2.86 -4.39 5.33
C ASP A 235 3.10 -5.19 4.04
N GLY A 236 2.37 -6.28 3.87
CA GLY A 236 2.63 -7.29 2.82
C GLY A 236 2.61 -6.74 1.40
N ASP A 237 1.82 -5.74 1.10
CA ASP A 237 1.75 -5.07 -0.20
C ASP A 237 2.16 -3.59 -0.17
N GLY A 238 2.61 -3.09 0.99
CA GLY A 238 3.33 -1.82 1.12
C GLY A 238 2.48 -0.56 1.08
N ASP A 239 1.15 -0.67 1.18
CA ASP A 239 0.27 0.51 1.23
C ASP A 239 0.09 1.07 2.64
N ARG A 240 0.62 0.37 3.68
CA ARG A 240 0.64 0.81 5.08
C ARG A 240 2.05 0.93 5.62
N VAL A 241 2.19 1.79 6.63
CA VAL A 241 3.45 1.98 7.34
C VAL A 241 3.24 2.10 8.84
N VAL A 242 4.17 1.52 9.59
CA VAL A 242 4.38 1.80 11.01
C VAL A 242 5.79 2.34 11.18
N LEU A 243 5.93 3.43 11.91
CA LEU A 243 7.22 4.02 12.26
C LEU A 243 7.58 3.73 13.71
N MET A 244 8.88 3.58 13.94
CA MET A 244 9.47 3.44 15.27
C MET A 244 10.56 4.49 15.41
N ASP A 245 10.62 5.18 16.56
CA ASP A 245 11.64 6.19 16.81
C ASP A 245 12.99 5.58 17.23
N GLU A 246 14.00 6.42 17.38
CA GLU A 246 15.36 6.04 17.73
C GLU A 246 15.48 5.39 19.12
N THR A 247 14.46 5.52 19.98
CA THR A 247 14.39 4.85 21.29
C THR A 247 13.74 3.47 21.21
N GLY A 248 13.29 3.04 20.01
CA GLY A 248 12.58 1.79 19.81
C GLY A 248 11.11 1.83 20.24
N LYS A 249 10.50 3.02 20.32
CA LYS A 249 9.08 3.21 20.60
C LYS A 249 8.28 3.32 19.31
N ILE A 250 7.23 2.50 19.21
CA ILE A 250 6.30 2.55 18.08
C ILE A 250 5.51 3.87 18.14
N ILE A 251 5.42 4.56 17.00
CA ILE A 251 4.57 5.74 16.86
C ILE A 251 3.16 5.26 16.51
N SER A 252 2.19 5.57 17.38
CA SER A 252 0.79 5.22 17.12
C SER A 252 0.24 5.92 15.87
N ALA A 253 -0.71 5.28 15.19
CA ALA A 253 -1.31 5.82 13.98
C ALA A 253 -1.93 7.21 14.20
N ASP A 254 -2.59 7.45 15.33
CA ASP A 254 -3.18 8.75 15.68
C ASP A 254 -2.13 9.86 15.83
N ARG A 255 -0.97 9.53 16.43
CA ARG A 255 0.16 10.49 16.54
C ARG A 255 0.78 10.79 15.19
N LEU A 256 0.99 9.75 14.39
CA LEU A 256 1.56 9.89 13.06
C LEU A 256 0.61 10.69 12.14
N LEU A 257 -0.70 10.42 12.20
CA LEU A 257 -1.72 11.18 11.49
C LEU A 257 -1.71 12.65 11.92
N SER A 258 -1.57 12.91 13.23
CA SER A 258 -1.49 14.28 13.76
C SER A 258 -0.24 15.03 13.25
N LEU A 259 0.90 14.33 13.11
CA LEU A 259 2.10 14.89 12.51
C LEU A 259 1.87 15.22 11.02
N PHE A 260 1.29 14.31 10.24
CA PHE A 260 0.97 14.56 8.83
C PHE A 260 -0.01 15.73 8.67
N ALA A 261 -1.02 15.82 9.53
CA ALA A 261 -1.93 16.94 9.54
C ALA A 261 -1.20 18.28 9.78
N GLN A 262 -0.26 18.31 10.74
CA GLN A 262 0.58 19.48 11.00
C GLN A 262 1.40 19.85 9.76
N MET A 263 2.07 18.88 9.13
CA MET A 263 2.90 19.09 7.95
C MET A 263 2.08 19.71 6.80
N CYS A 264 0.91 19.12 6.51
CA CYS A 264 0.06 19.62 5.43
C CYS A 264 -0.57 20.99 5.74
N LEU A 265 -0.99 21.23 6.99
CA LEU A 265 -1.59 22.51 7.38
C LEU A 265 -0.59 23.67 7.44
N GLN A 266 0.71 23.41 7.61
CA GLN A 266 1.74 24.44 7.49
C GLN A 266 1.80 25.02 6.07
N SER A 267 1.64 24.20 5.05
CA SER A 267 1.64 24.63 3.64
C SER A 267 0.24 25.03 3.15
N HIS A 268 -0.82 24.50 3.79
CA HIS A 268 -2.22 24.67 3.39
C HIS A 268 -3.09 25.05 4.61
N PRO A 269 -2.92 26.24 5.19
CA PRO A 269 -3.64 26.64 6.40
C PRO A 269 -5.15 26.65 6.18
N GLY A 270 -5.90 26.23 7.19
CA GLY A 270 -7.37 26.23 7.17
C GLY A 270 -8.02 25.13 6.33
N GLN A 271 -7.24 24.28 5.69
CA GLN A 271 -7.75 23.18 4.86
C GLN A 271 -8.27 21.99 5.68
N GLU A 272 -8.91 21.07 4.99
CA GLU A 272 -9.54 19.91 5.59
C GLU A 272 -8.55 18.74 5.71
N ILE A 273 -8.59 18.09 6.87
CA ILE A 273 -7.86 16.84 7.16
C ILE A 273 -8.89 15.75 7.44
N VAL A 274 -8.74 14.65 6.74
CA VAL A 274 -9.66 13.51 6.82
C VAL A 274 -9.08 12.40 7.68
N PHE A 275 -9.91 11.78 8.53
CA PHE A 275 -9.50 10.62 9.34
C PHE A 275 -10.68 9.66 9.53
N ASP A 276 -10.38 8.39 9.83
CA ASP A 276 -11.43 7.40 9.98
C ASP A 276 -12.02 7.34 11.40
N VAL A 277 -13.18 6.74 11.52
CA VAL A 277 -13.94 6.61 12.77
C VAL A 277 -13.22 5.79 13.85
N LYS A 278 -12.19 5.01 13.49
CA LYS A 278 -11.38 4.23 14.45
C LYS A 278 -10.31 5.07 15.14
N CYS A 279 -9.96 6.23 14.55
CA CYS A 279 -9.06 7.18 15.18
C CYS A 279 -9.68 7.79 16.43
N SER A 280 -8.84 8.15 17.39
CA SER A 280 -9.27 8.88 18.59
C SER A 280 -9.94 10.20 18.22
N THR A 281 -10.95 10.58 18.99
CA THR A 281 -11.59 11.91 18.89
C THR A 281 -10.60 13.05 19.13
N MET A 282 -9.50 12.79 19.85
CA MET A 282 -8.43 13.77 20.07
C MET A 282 -7.75 14.20 18.76
N VAL A 283 -7.68 13.34 17.74
CA VAL A 283 -7.15 13.70 16.41
C VAL A 283 -7.91 14.91 15.86
N GLY A 284 -9.23 14.88 15.88
CA GLY A 284 -10.05 15.99 15.43
C GLY A 284 -9.84 17.27 16.25
N GLN A 285 -9.61 17.15 17.55
CA GLN A 285 -9.31 18.29 18.41
C GLN A 285 -7.94 18.90 18.09
N ILE A 286 -6.94 18.04 17.85
CA ILE A 286 -5.59 18.47 17.45
C ILE A 286 -5.63 19.22 16.11
N ILE A 287 -6.34 18.67 15.11
CA ILE A 287 -6.51 19.32 13.80
C ILE A 287 -7.15 20.71 13.95
N LYS A 288 -8.20 20.83 14.76
CA LYS A 288 -8.82 22.14 15.05
C LYS A 288 -7.84 23.12 15.70
N LYS A 289 -7.04 22.65 16.66
CA LYS A 289 -6.03 23.45 17.36
C LYS A 289 -4.94 23.97 16.41
N MET A 290 -4.66 23.22 15.33
CA MET A 290 -3.75 23.63 14.25
C MET A 290 -4.40 24.53 13.20
N GLY A 291 -5.67 24.91 13.40
CA GLY A 291 -6.43 25.75 12.47
C GLY A 291 -6.99 25.01 11.26
N GLY A 292 -6.91 23.68 11.22
CA GLY A 292 -7.48 22.84 10.17
C GLY A 292 -8.96 22.49 10.42
N LYS A 293 -9.61 21.92 9.40
CA LYS A 293 -10.99 21.44 9.47
C LYS A 293 -10.98 19.90 9.54
N PRO A 294 -11.29 19.28 10.69
CA PRO A 294 -11.35 17.82 10.79
C PRO A 294 -12.60 17.27 10.11
N HIS A 295 -12.43 16.23 9.31
CA HIS A 295 -13.52 15.48 8.68
C HIS A 295 -13.38 14.00 8.98
N MET A 296 -14.37 13.43 9.67
CA MET A 296 -14.39 12.02 10.02
C MET A 296 -15.11 11.21 8.95
N LEU A 297 -14.49 10.13 8.48
CA LEU A 297 -15.06 9.18 7.54
C LEU A 297 -15.25 7.80 8.17
N ARG A 298 -16.04 6.96 7.51
CA ARG A 298 -16.05 5.52 7.74
C ARG A 298 -14.70 4.92 7.35
N THR A 299 -14.31 3.81 8.00
CA THR A 299 -13.07 3.09 7.69
C THR A 299 -13.11 2.49 6.29
N GLY A 300 -11.97 2.55 5.59
CA GLY A 300 -11.70 1.95 4.29
C GLY A 300 -10.96 2.90 3.36
N SER A 301 -9.74 2.54 2.96
CA SER A 301 -8.87 3.38 2.13
C SER A 301 -9.53 3.79 0.80
N SER A 302 -10.43 2.97 0.26
CA SER A 302 -11.24 3.31 -0.91
C SER A 302 -12.12 4.54 -0.68
N PHE A 303 -12.77 4.65 0.50
CA PHE A 303 -13.61 5.82 0.84
C PHE A 303 -12.76 7.06 1.04
N LEU A 304 -11.62 6.90 1.71
CA LEU A 304 -10.66 7.96 1.94
C LEU A 304 -10.18 8.55 0.60
N ARG A 305 -9.72 7.70 -0.32
CA ARG A 305 -9.25 8.12 -1.65
C ARG A 305 -10.34 8.78 -2.47
N GLN A 306 -11.55 8.20 -2.51
CA GLN A 306 -12.69 8.79 -3.21
C GLN A 306 -13.06 10.18 -2.63
N TYR A 307 -13.06 10.32 -1.31
CA TYR A 307 -13.36 11.59 -0.67
C TYR A 307 -12.33 12.66 -1.03
N LEU A 308 -11.03 12.34 -0.87
CA LEU A 308 -9.93 13.26 -1.19
C LEU A 308 -10.01 13.72 -2.64
N ARG A 309 -10.19 12.80 -3.58
CA ARG A 309 -10.31 13.12 -5.00
C ARG A 309 -11.52 14.01 -5.30
N LYS A 310 -12.70 13.68 -4.74
CA LYS A 310 -13.92 14.48 -4.91
C LYS A 310 -13.86 15.84 -4.23
N SER A 311 -12.96 16.01 -3.26
CA SER A 311 -12.77 17.29 -2.54
C SER A 311 -12.18 18.39 -3.43
N LYS A 312 -11.56 18.04 -4.57
CA LYS A 312 -10.92 18.98 -5.51
C LYS A 312 -9.92 19.92 -4.82
N GLY A 313 -9.08 19.36 -3.94
CA GLY A 313 -8.04 20.11 -3.20
C GLY A 313 -8.52 20.77 -1.90
N ARG A 314 -9.81 20.68 -1.54
CA ARG A 314 -10.31 21.18 -0.25
C ARG A 314 -9.75 20.37 0.92
N ALA A 315 -9.68 19.04 0.77
CA ALA A 315 -9.03 18.15 1.72
C ALA A 315 -7.62 17.84 1.23
N VAL A 316 -6.61 18.17 2.03
CA VAL A 316 -5.19 18.09 1.62
C VAL A 316 -4.48 16.84 2.12
N PHE A 317 -5.07 16.13 3.07
CA PHE A 317 -4.52 14.90 3.62
C PHE A 317 -5.63 14.05 4.23
N GLY A 318 -5.42 12.74 4.19
CA GLY A 318 -6.25 11.79 4.90
C GLY A 318 -5.48 10.59 5.41
N GLY A 319 -5.89 10.07 6.57
CA GLY A 319 -5.27 8.91 7.18
C GLY A 319 -6.26 8.04 7.94
N GLU A 320 -5.88 6.78 8.13
CA GLU A 320 -6.66 5.79 8.85
C GLU A 320 -5.85 5.22 10.04
N TYR A 321 -6.56 4.81 11.08
CA TYR A 321 -5.97 4.11 12.21
C TYR A 321 -5.19 2.85 11.80
N ALA A 322 -5.58 2.25 10.69
CA ALA A 322 -4.92 1.07 10.12
C ALA A 322 -3.57 1.35 9.45
N GLY A 323 -3.11 2.63 9.39
CA GLY A 323 -1.81 2.99 8.82
C GLY A 323 -1.80 3.32 7.32
N HIS A 324 -2.97 3.52 6.72
CA HIS A 324 -3.10 4.10 5.37
C HIS A 324 -3.02 5.63 5.45
N TYR A 325 -2.16 6.24 4.64
CA TYR A 325 -1.98 7.70 4.57
C TYR A 325 -1.97 8.15 3.13
N VAL A 326 -2.80 9.14 2.80
CA VAL A 326 -2.98 9.68 1.45
C VAL A 326 -2.76 11.19 1.46
N PHE A 327 -1.75 11.65 0.75
CA PHE A 327 -1.47 13.07 0.55
C PHE A 327 -2.21 13.59 -0.67
N ASN A 328 -2.81 14.77 -0.55
CA ASN A 328 -3.55 15.47 -1.59
C ASN A 328 -3.22 16.97 -1.57
N ASP A 329 -2.02 17.29 -1.15
CA ASP A 329 -1.46 18.63 -0.94
C ASP A 329 -0.69 19.16 -2.16
N GLY A 330 -0.95 18.60 -3.33
CA GLY A 330 -0.24 18.93 -4.57
C GLY A 330 1.07 18.16 -4.75
N ARG A 331 1.45 17.33 -3.77
CA ARG A 331 2.61 16.45 -3.78
C ARG A 331 2.19 14.99 -3.72
N GLY A 332 3.09 14.09 -4.13
CA GLY A 332 2.84 12.65 -4.14
C GLY A 332 1.89 12.24 -5.26
N PHE A 333 1.19 11.15 -5.05
CA PHE A 333 0.50 10.45 -6.13
C PHE A 333 -1.02 10.31 -5.92
N GLY A 334 -1.55 10.77 -4.76
CA GLY A 334 -2.99 10.74 -4.46
C GLY A 334 -3.55 9.36 -4.10
N TYR A 335 -2.68 8.43 -3.70
CA TYR A 335 -3.05 7.11 -3.15
C TYR A 335 -2.24 6.80 -1.89
N ASP A 336 -2.66 5.77 -1.17
CA ASP A 336 -2.01 5.27 0.01
C ASP A 336 -0.68 4.57 -0.35
N ASP A 337 0.41 5.02 0.28
CA ASP A 337 1.77 4.57 0.01
C ASP A 337 2.59 4.64 1.30
N GLY A 338 2.90 3.47 1.86
CA GLY A 338 3.62 3.39 3.13
C GLY A 338 5.04 3.95 3.06
N LEU A 339 5.76 3.70 1.97
CA LEU A 339 7.10 4.26 1.78
C LEU A 339 7.05 5.77 1.61
N TYR A 340 6.16 6.27 0.76
CA TYR A 340 6.01 7.72 0.55
C TYR A 340 5.67 8.44 1.86
N ALA A 341 4.78 7.87 2.67
CA ALA A 341 4.44 8.44 3.98
C ALA A 341 5.66 8.51 4.92
N ALA A 342 6.47 7.44 4.96
CA ALA A 342 7.72 7.45 5.73
C ALA A 342 8.71 8.52 5.24
N LEU A 343 8.87 8.63 3.92
CA LEU A 343 9.75 9.62 3.31
C LEU A 343 9.32 11.06 3.59
N ARG A 344 8.01 11.34 3.63
CA ARG A 344 7.48 12.65 4.03
C ARG A 344 7.85 13.02 5.47
N VAL A 345 7.82 12.05 6.41
CA VAL A 345 8.30 12.26 7.79
C VAL A 345 9.81 12.51 7.81
N MET A 346 10.58 11.72 7.06
CA MET A 346 12.04 11.89 6.99
C MET A 346 12.42 13.25 6.41
N GLU A 347 11.76 13.70 5.34
CA GLU A 347 11.97 15.03 4.77
C GLU A 347 11.72 16.11 5.81
N TYR A 348 10.55 16.08 6.47
CA TYR A 348 10.20 17.04 7.51
C TYR A 348 11.18 17.05 8.68
N LEU A 349 11.63 15.86 9.11
CA LEU A 349 12.63 15.72 10.17
C LEU A 349 14.02 16.20 9.71
N SER A 350 14.36 16.05 8.44
CA SER A 350 15.64 16.48 7.89
C SER A 350 15.84 18.00 7.91
N GLU A 351 14.73 18.75 7.90
CA GLU A 351 14.74 20.21 8.04
C GLU A 351 14.96 20.69 9.49
N LYS A 352 14.99 19.76 10.45
CA LYS A 352 15.14 20.00 11.89
C LYS A 352 16.35 19.24 12.44
N PRO A 353 17.60 19.65 12.08
CA PRO A 353 18.80 18.88 12.35
C PRO A 353 19.08 18.62 13.83
N SER A 354 18.54 19.43 14.73
CA SER A 354 18.68 19.30 16.17
C SER A 354 17.60 18.43 16.84
N GLN A 355 16.63 17.92 16.09
CA GLN A 355 15.54 17.12 16.61
C GLN A 355 15.66 15.66 16.14
N SER A 356 15.41 14.74 17.08
CA SER A 356 15.13 13.34 16.77
C SER A 356 13.66 13.10 16.52
N LEU A 357 13.30 11.90 16.02
CA LEU A 357 11.90 11.56 15.78
C LEU A 357 11.09 11.53 17.09
N SER A 358 11.65 10.99 18.19
CA SER A 358 10.97 10.99 19.48
C SER A 358 10.71 12.41 20.00
N GLN A 359 11.68 13.32 19.84
CA GLN A 359 11.53 14.73 20.20
C GLN A 359 10.46 15.44 19.35
N LEU A 360 10.44 15.17 18.04
CA LEU A 360 9.39 15.69 17.16
C LEU A 360 8.01 15.20 17.62
N MET A 361 7.90 13.92 17.95
CA MET A 361 6.64 13.30 18.38
C MET A 361 6.20 13.71 19.79
N SER A 362 7.09 14.29 20.61
CA SER A 362 6.72 14.80 21.95
C SER A 362 5.73 15.96 21.93
N ALA A 363 5.58 16.62 20.78
CA ALA A 363 4.56 17.66 20.57
C ALA A 363 3.12 17.11 20.59
N PHE A 364 2.95 15.79 20.46
CA PHE A 364 1.65 15.12 20.43
C PHE A 364 1.44 14.28 21.69
N PRO A 365 0.19 14.14 22.17
CA PRO A 365 -0.10 13.32 23.34
C PRO A 365 0.43 11.89 23.20
N GLU A 366 0.86 11.28 24.28
CA GLU A 366 1.31 9.89 24.27
C GLU A 366 0.15 8.89 24.25
N ARG A 367 -0.99 9.28 24.82
CA ARG A 367 -2.22 8.49 24.87
C ARG A 367 -3.34 9.28 24.21
N PHE A 368 -4.02 8.62 23.32
CA PHE A 368 -5.17 9.11 22.57
C PHE A 368 -6.45 8.43 23.04
#